data_ee17baa0c19188ccbceeb18f2e0e60a1
#
_entry.id   ee17baa0c19188ccbceeb18f2e0e60a1
#
_cell.length_a   1.000
_cell.length_b   1.000
_cell.length_c   1.000
_cell.angle_alpha   90.00
_cell.angle_beta   90.00
_cell.angle_gamma   90.00
#
_symmetry.space_group_name_H-M   'P 1'
#
loop_
_entity.id
_entity.type
_entity.pdbx_description
1 polymer ?
#
loop_
_entity_poly.entity_id
_entity_poly.type
_entity_poly.pdbx_seq_one_letter_code
_entity_poly.pdbx_strand_id
1 'polypeptide(L)'
;MDNVVVFEHPLIQHKISLLRDKNTGTNEFRQLVDEIAMLEGFEALSDLPVEDVEIETPIEKCMTPMIAGRKLAVVPILRAGLGMVSGILALVPSAKVGHIGMYRDEETHEPQEYYCKLPDPIEERTIVVCDPMLATGGSAVDAINQIKKHGGKNIKFMCIIAAPEGLERLHKEHPDIQIYVGHVDRQLNENAYICPVLGDAGDRIFGTK
;
A
#
# COMPACT_ATOMS: atom_id res chain seq x y z
N MET A 1 -6.61 -10.58 14.66
CA MET A 1 -5.40 -9.74 14.46
C MET A 1 -5.84 -8.30 14.65
N ASP A 2 -5.47 -7.69 15.76
CA ASP A 2 -6.01 -6.37 16.16
C ASP A 2 -5.46 -5.20 15.33
N ASN A 3 -4.42 -5.45 14.54
CA ASN A 3 -3.77 -4.47 13.67
C ASN A 3 -4.12 -4.63 12.18
N VAL A 4 -5.10 -5.46 11.84
CA VAL A 4 -5.56 -5.69 10.47
C VAL A 4 -6.95 -5.10 10.27
N VAL A 5 -7.08 -4.20 9.33
CA VAL A 5 -8.34 -3.59 8.89
C VAL A 5 -8.70 -4.15 7.51
N VAL A 6 -9.80 -4.89 7.43
CA VAL A 6 -10.34 -5.39 6.17
C VAL A 6 -11.54 -4.53 5.79
N PHE A 7 -11.53 -4.00 4.56
CA PHE A 7 -12.59 -3.11 4.10
C PHE A 7 -13.83 -3.87 3.64
N GLU A 8 -14.97 -3.60 4.27
CA GLU A 8 -16.27 -4.11 3.84
C GLU A 8 -17.09 -3.07 3.03
N HIS A 9 -16.46 -1.95 2.67
CA HIS A 9 -17.14 -0.86 1.98
C HIS A 9 -17.62 -1.27 0.58
N PRO A 10 -18.91 -1.08 0.24
CA PRO A 10 -19.48 -1.59 -1.02
C PRO A 10 -18.77 -1.08 -2.29
N LEU A 11 -18.27 0.17 -2.29
CA LEU A 11 -17.52 0.70 -3.43
C LEU A 11 -16.18 -0.01 -3.63
N ILE A 12 -15.47 -0.33 -2.55
CA ILE A 12 -14.21 -1.07 -2.63
C ILE A 12 -14.48 -2.47 -3.15
N GLN A 13 -15.46 -3.19 -2.58
CA GLN A 13 -15.82 -4.54 -3.00
C GLN A 13 -16.30 -4.59 -4.46
N HIS A 14 -17.08 -3.59 -4.91
CA HIS A 14 -17.50 -3.47 -6.30
C HIS A 14 -16.31 -3.29 -7.26
N LYS A 15 -15.39 -2.39 -6.92
CA LYS A 15 -14.18 -2.14 -7.74
C LYS A 15 -13.24 -3.36 -7.78
N ILE A 16 -13.10 -4.06 -6.68
CA ILE A 16 -12.35 -5.34 -6.62
C ILE A 16 -13.03 -6.38 -7.52
N SER A 17 -14.36 -6.45 -7.55
CA SER A 17 -15.09 -7.37 -8.45
C SER A 17 -14.80 -7.09 -9.93
N LEU A 18 -14.79 -5.81 -10.33
CA LEU A 18 -14.40 -5.40 -11.68
C LEU A 18 -12.92 -5.71 -11.97
N LEU A 19 -12.05 -5.47 -11.00
CA LEU A 19 -10.60 -5.76 -11.10
C LEU A 19 -10.34 -7.26 -11.37
N ARG A 20 -11.15 -8.15 -10.78
CA ARG A 20 -11.03 -9.61 -10.93
C ARG A 20 -11.40 -10.11 -12.31
N ASP A 21 -12.28 -9.41 -13.04
CA ASP A 21 -12.73 -9.87 -14.36
C ASP A 21 -11.53 -9.96 -15.32
N LYS A 22 -11.39 -11.13 -15.93
CA LYS A 22 -10.32 -11.39 -16.92
C LYS A 22 -10.43 -10.50 -18.16
N ASN A 23 -11.61 -9.95 -18.44
CA ASN A 23 -11.87 -9.07 -19.58
C ASN A 23 -11.54 -7.60 -19.27
N THR A 24 -11.28 -7.25 -18.01
CA THR A 24 -10.86 -5.88 -17.64
C THR A 24 -9.51 -5.58 -18.28
N GLY A 25 -9.51 -4.63 -19.20
CA GLY A 25 -8.30 -4.23 -19.94
C GLY A 25 -7.30 -3.47 -19.08
N THR A 26 -6.05 -3.39 -19.53
CA THR A 26 -4.94 -2.77 -18.78
C THR A 26 -5.23 -1.33 -18.31
N ASN A 27 -5.87 -0.52 -19.16
CA ASN A 27 -6.18 0.86 -18.79
C ASN A 27 -7.21 0.94 -17.65
N GLU A 28 -8.29 0.18 -17.77
CA GLU A 28 -9.32 0.10 -16.74
C GLU A 28 -8.78 -0.52 -15.45
N PHE A 29 -7.94 -1.56 -15.57
CA PHE A 29 -7.29 -2.19 -14.43
C PHE A 29 -6.45 -1.20 -13.63
N ARG A 30 -5.63 -0.37 -14.29
CA ARG A 30 -4.85 0.69 -13.63
C ARG A 30 -5.72 1.71 -12.92
N GLN A 31 -6.79 2.14 -13.59
CA GLN A 31 -7.74 3.09 -13.01
C GLN A 31 -8.40 2.51 -11.75
N LEU A 32 -8.83 1.26 -11.79
CA LEU A 32 -9.43 0.59 -10.63
C LEU A 32 -8.44 0.45 -9.46
N VAL A 33 -7.18 0.09 -9.74
CA VAL A 33 -6.12 0.01 -8.72
C VAL A 33 -5.92 1.37 -8.04
N ASP A 34 -5.85 2.44 -8.83
CA ASP A 34 -5.69 3.80 -8.37
C ASP A 34 -6.87 4.26 -7.50
N GLU A 35 -8.10 4.02 -7.95
CA GLU A 35 -9.33 4.35 -7.23
C GLU A 35 -9.48 3.58 -5.91
N ILE A 36 -9.13 2.27 -5.90
CA ILE A 36 -9.14 1.47 -4.67
C ILE A 36 -8.09 2.00 -3.70
N ALA A 37 -6.86 2.25 -4.18
CA ALA A 37 -5.79 2.80 -3.35
C ALA A 37 -6.15 4.16 -2.73
N MET A 38 -6.89 5.01 -3.44
CA MET A 38 -7.41 6.26 -2.91
C MET A 38 -8.45 6.01 -1.79
N LEU A 39 -9.40 5.11 -2.00
CA LEU A 39 -10.43 4.80 -1.00
C LEU A 39 -9.84 4.16 0.26
N GLU A 40 -8.92 3.22 0.11
CA GLU A 40 -8.20 2.61 1.24
C GLU A 40 -7.31 3.63 1.95
N GLY A 41 -6.63 4.48 1.18
CA GLY A 41 -5.76 5.54 1.68
C GLY A 41 -6.51 6.56 2.52
N PHE A 42 -7.74 6.89 2.18
CA PHE A 42 -8.58 7.79 2.97
C PHE A 42 -8.75 7.29 4.41
N GLU A 43 -9.04 6.02 4.58
CA GLU A 43 -9.18 5.40 5.91
C GLU A 43 -7.82 5.19 6.58
N ALA A 44 -6.84 4.67 5.83
CA ALA A 44 -5.50 4.42 6.35
C ALA A 44 -4.80 5.69 6.86
N LEU A 45 -5.20 6.86 6.40
CA LEU A 45 -4.64 8.16 6.79
C LEU A 45 -5.53 8.94 7.77
N SER A 46 -6.58 8.32 8.31
CA SER A 46 -7.53 8.98 9.23
C SER A 46 -6.92 9.45 10.56
N ASP A 47 -5.77 8.88 10.94
CA ASP A 47 -5.01 9.21 12.16
C ASP A 47 -3.83 10.18 11.92
N LEU A 48 -3.72 10.78 10.73
CA LEU A 48 -2.68 11.77 10.49
C LEU A 48 -2.78 12.93 11.49
N PRO A 49 -1.67 13.33 12.12
CA PRO A 49 -1.68 14.44 13.05
C PRO A 49 -2.03 15.75 12.34
N VAL A 50 -2.83 16.57 13.00
CA VAL A 50 -3.19 17.90 12.56
C VAL A 50 -2.67 18.95 13.55
N GLU A 51 -2.42 20.15 13.06
CA GLU A 51 -2.04 21.31 13.84
C GLU A 51 -2.86 22.52 13.41
N ASP A 52 -3.18 23.42 14.34
CA ASP A 52 -3.88 24.65 14.03
C ASP A 52 -2.92 25.69 13.44
N VAL A 53 -3.24 26.16 12.25
CA VAL A 53 -2.46 27.17 11.51
C VAL A 53 -3.33 28.39 11.24
N GLU A 54 -2.78 29.59 11.48
CA GLU A 54 -3.45 30.84 11.09
C GLU A 54 -3.47 30.96 9.55
N ILE A 55 -4.66 31.11 8.99
CA ILE A 55 -4.85 31.44 7.59
C ILE A 55 -5.67 32.72 7.44
N GLU A 56 -5.63 33.30 6.27
CA GLU A 56 -6.48 34.46 5.90
C GLU A 56 -7.50 33.97 4.84
N THR A 57 -8.78 34.04 5.21
CA THR A 57 -9.90 33.81 4.27
C THR A 57 -10.22 35.10 3.54
N PRO A 58 -11.08 35.12 2.50
CA PRO A 58 -11.53 36.37 1.89
C PRO A 58 -12.31 37.28 2.83
N ILE A 59 -12.61 36.87 4.06
CA ILE A 59 -13.42 37.61 5.02
C ILE A 59 -12.60 38.02 6.24
N GLU A 60 -11.86 37.06 6.87
CA GLU A 60 -11.11 37.29 8.09
C GLU A 60 -9.96 36.32 8.31
N LYS A 61 -9.08 36.58 9.25
CA LYS A 61 -8.09 35.65 9.75
C LYS A 61 -8.73 34.65 10.72
N CYS A 62 -8.36 33.38 10.60
CA CYS A 62 -8.84 32.33 11.50
C CYS A 62 -7.79 31.23 11.70
N MET A 63 -7.92 30.51 12.82
CA MET A 63 -7.16 29.27 13.07
C MET A 63 -7.92 28.10 12.43
N THR A 64 -7.20 27.22 11.74
CA THR A 64 -7.80 26.06 11.04
C THR A 64 -6.87 24.86 11.09
N PRO A 65 -7.41 23.62 11.22
CA PRO A 65 -6.59 22.43 11.27
C PRO A 65 -5.98 22.12 9.90
N MET A 66 -4.68 21.87 9.89
CA MET A 66 -3.92 21.39 8.73
C MET A 66 -3.10 20.17 9.10
N ILE A 67 -2.81 19.29 8.12
CA ILE A 67 -1.93 18.14 8.35
C ILE A 67 -0.58 18.61 8.85
N ALA A 68 -0.18 18.17 10.04
CA ALA A 68 1.05 18.58 10.69
C ALA A 68 2.29 18.14 9.92
N GLY A 69 3.23 19.06 9.72
CA GLY A 69 4.59 18.78 9.27
C GLY A 69 4.76 18.21 7.85
N ARG A 70 3.70 17.94 7.10
CA ARG A 70 3.75 17.35 5.74
C ARG A 70 4.62 16.08 5.65
N LYS A 71 4.55 15.23 6.66
CA LYS A 71 5.49 14.12 6.88
C LYS A 71 4.95 12.77 6.40
N LEU A 72 4.28 12.68 5.25
CA LEU A 72 3.87 11.42 4.64
C LEU A 72 4.92 10.94 3.63
N ALA A 73 5.21 9.64 3.64
CA ALA A 73 5.95 8.95 2.60
C ALA A 73 5.13 7.77 2.06
N VAL A 74 5.06 7.64 0.75
CA VAL A 74 4.48 6.48 0.05
C VAL A 74 5.63 5.65 -0.50
N VAL A 75 5.65 4.36 -0.18
CA VAL A 75 6.74 3.45 -0.56
C VAL A 75 6.16 2.22 -1.25
N PRO A 76 5.98 2.27 -2.60
CA PRO A 76 5.55 1.11 -3.35
C PRO A 76 6.64 0.04 -3.39
N ILE A 77 6.22 -1.23 -3.27
CA ILE A 77 7.05 -2.37 -3.59
C ILE A 77 7.02 -2.55 -5.12
N LEU A 78 8.16 -2.38 -5.75
CA LEU A 78 8.28 -2.47 -7.21
C LEU A 78 8.04 -3.90 -7.68
N ARG A 79 7.38 -4.10 -8.81
CA ARG A 79 6.77 -3.12 -9.75
C ARG A 79 5.32 -2.77 -9.43
N ALA A 80 4.52 -3.75 -8.98
CA ALA A 80 3.06 -3.65 -8.90
C ALA A 80 2.56 -2.52 -7.98
N GLY A 81 3.26 -2.26 -6.87
CA GLY A 81 2.93 -1.19 -5.93
C GLY A 81 2.87 0.21 -6.57
N LEU A 82 3.57 0.44 -7.68
CA LEU A 82 3.50 1.73 -8.41
C LEU A 82 2.08 2.09 -8.84
N GLY A 83 1.23 1.10 -9.12
CA GLY A 83 -0.17 1.33 -9.51
C GLY A 83 -1.02 1.98 -8.43
N MET A 84 -0.59 1.90 -7.16
CA MET A 84 -1.34 2.46 -6.02
C MET A 84 -0.90 3.89 -5.66
N VAL A 85 0.24 4.36 -6.18
CA VAL A 85 0.88 5.61 -5.74
C VAL A 85 0.02 6.84 -6.07
N SER A 86 -0.53 6.91 -7.28
CA SER A 86 -1.28 8.09 -7.73
C SER A 86 -2.55 8.31 -6.91
N GLY A 87 -3.26 7.23 -6.54
CA GLY A 87 -4.46 7.30 -5.69
C GLY A 87 -4.15 7.88 -4.30
N ILE A 88 -3.03 7.47 -3.69
CA ILE A 88 -2.60 8.01 -2.40
C ILE A 88 -2.13 9.47 -2.53
N LEU A 89 -1.38 9.80 -3.60
CA LEU A 89 -0.94 11.18 -3.85
C LEU A 89 -2.09 12.13 -4.17
N ALA A 90 -3.21 11.64 -4.73
CA ALA A 90 -4.41 12.45 -4.93
C ALA A 90 -5.00 12.95 -3.61
N LEU A 91 -4.88 12.17 -2.52
CA LEU A 91 -5.29 12.57 -1.17
C LEU A 91 -4.30 13.54 -0.52
N VAL A 92 -3.01 13.27 -0.64
CA VAL A 92 -1.94 14.07 -0.02
C VAL A 92 -0.85 14.39 -1.06
N PRO A 93 -1.06 15.40 -1.91
CA PRO A 93 -0.13 15.73 -3.01
C PRO A 93 1.29 16.13 -2.55
N SER A 94 1.43 16.54 -1.29
CA SER A 94 2.73 16.87 -0.69
C SER A 94 3.53 15.68 -0.18
N ALA A 95 2.96 14.46 -0.22
CA ALA A 95 3.66 13.25 0.20
C ALA A 95 4.93 13.01 -0.64
N LYS A 96 5.95 12.47 0.00
CA LYS A 96 7.16 12.04 -0.69
C LYS A 96 7.03 10.59 -1.13
N VAL A 97 7.69 10.23 -2.22
CA VAL A 97 7.67 8.86 -2.74
C VAL A 97 9.06 8.25 -2.61
N GLY A 98 9.16 7.14 -1.89
CA GLY A 98 10.32 6.25 -1.91
C GLY A 98 10.04 5.05 -2.80
N HIS A 99 11.04 4.22 -3.06
CA HIS A 99 10.86 3.00 -3.84
C HIS A 99 11.70 1.88 -3.24
N ILE A 100 11.11 0.69 -3.16
CA ILE A 100 11.80 -0.53 -2.79
C ILE A 100 11.58 -1.56 -3.89
N GLY A 101 12.67 -2.05 -4.47
CA GLY A 101 12.68 -3.12 -5.45
C GLY A 101 13.15 -4.42 -4.81
N MET A 102 12.29 -5.43 -4.89
CA MET A 102 12.56 -6.78 -4.40
C MET A 102 12.44 -7.75 -5.58
N TYR A 103 13.37 -8.71 -5.69
CA TYR A 103 13.20 -9.86 -6.54
C TYR A 103 13.37 -11.13 -5.71
N ARG A 104 12.82 -12.22 -6.20
CA ARG A 104 13.03 -13.52 -5.58
C ARG A 104 14.23 -14.19 -6.26
N ASP A 105 15.22 -14.55 -5.48
CA ASP A 105 16.36 -15.31 -5.97
C ASP A 105 15.89 -16.65 -6.54
N GLU A 106 16.38 -17.03 -7.74
CA GLU A 106 15.92 -18.20 -8.46
C GLU A 106 16.36 -19.51 -7.81
N GLU A 107 17.47 -19.51 -7.10
CA GLU A 107 18.04 -20.71 -6.46
C GLU A 107 17.56 -20.88 -5.02
N THR A 108 17.60 -19.80 -4.23
CA THR A 108 17.26 -19.84 -2.80
C THR A 108 15.79 -19.57 -2.54
N HIS A 109 15.06 -18.99 -3.51
CA HIS A 109 13.71 -18.46 -3.38
C HIS A 109 13.53 -17.42 -2.29
N GLU A 110 14.66 -16.88 -1.79
CA GLU A 110 14.67 -15.80 -0.81
C GLU A 110 14.51 -14.44 -1.51
N PRO A 111 13.76 -13.50 -0.91
CA PRO A 111 13.65 -12.16 -1.45
C PRO A 111 14.98 -11.42 -1.28
N GLN A 112 15.42 -10.78 -2.37
CA GLN A 112 16.63 -9.98 -2.42
C GLN A 112 16.28 -8.54 -2.78
N GLU A 113 16.86 -7.58 -2.08
CA GLU A 113 16.76 -6.17 -2.41
C GLU A 113 17.69 -5.85 -3.59
N TYR A 114 17.15 -5.24 -4.64
CA TYR A 114 17.97 -4.69 -5.72
C TYR A 114 17.92 -3.16 -5.78
N TYR A 115 16.96 -2.53 -5.08
CA TYR A 115 16.83 -1.10 -5.06
C TYR A 115 16.09 -0.63 -3.79
N CYS A 116 16.69 0.32 -3.08
CA CYS A 116 16.04 1.00 -1.96
C CYS A 116 16.42 2.48 -1.97
N LYS A 117 15.44 3.34 -2.16
CA LYS A 117 15.62 4.79 -2.04
C LYS A 117 14.43 5.39 -1.31
N LEU A 118 14.67 5.84 -0.10
CA LEU A 118 13.65 6.40 0.79
C LEU A 118 13.81 7.93 0.92
N PRO A 119 12.72 8.67 1.17
CA PRO A 119 12.77 10.10 1.46
C PRO A 119 13.46 10.38 2.80
N ASP A 120 14.35 11.35 2.81
CA ASP A 120 15.05 11.80 4.02
C ASP A 120 14.35 13.03 4.64
N PRO A 121 14.22 13.10 5.98
CA PRO A 121 14.36 12.05 6.98
C PRO A 121 13.17 11.09 6.99
N ILE A 122 13.42 9.78 6.94
CA ILE A 122 12.33 8.77 6.93
C ILE A 122 11.76 8.50 8.32
N GLU A 123 12.56 8.66 9.37
CA GLU A 123 12.21 8.42 10.76
C GLU A 123 11.15 9.37 11.31
N GLU A 124 10.94 10.50 10.65
CA GLU A 124 9.96 11.52 11.03
C GLU A 124 8.63 11.39 10.26
N ARG A 125 8.50 10.38 9.38
CA ARG A 125 7.36 10.26 8.49
C ARG A 125 6.40 9.15 8.90
N THR A 126 5.12 9.36 8.62
CA THR A 126 4.18 8.26 8.46
C THR A 126 4.47 7.61 7.11
N ILE A 127 4.71 6.31 7.08
CA ILE A 127 5.16 5.59 5.90
C ILE A 127 4.05 4.63 5.47
N VAL A 128 3.52 4.83 4.28
CA VAL A 128 2.57 3.90 3.66
C VAL A 128 3.31 3.04 2.64
N VAL A 129 3.54 1.79 3.02
CA VAL A 129 4.07 0.77 2.11
C VAL A 129 2.89 0.17 1.35
N CYS A 130 2.97 0.12 0.02
CA CYS A 130 1.87 -0.40 -0.79
C CYS A 130 2.33 -1.44 -1.82
N ASP A 131 1.52 -2.50 -1.90
CA ASP A 131 1.62 -3.57 -2.89
C ASP A 131 0.20 -4.10 -3.13
N PRO A 132 -0.32 -4.17 -4.36
CA PRO A 132 -1.69 -4.62 -4.58
C PRO A 132 -1.96 -6.06 -4.11
N MET A 133 -0.92 -6.89 -3.95
CA MET A 133 -1.07 -8.31 -3.66
C MET A 133 -0.22 -8.74 -2.46
N LEU A 134 -0.86 -9.21 -1.40
CA LEU A 134 -0.18 -9.85 -0.26
C LEU A 134 -0.40 -11.37 -0.31
N ALA A 135 0.43 -12.07 -1.10
CA ALA A 135 0.33 -13.53 -1.28
C ALA A 135 1.03 -14.28 -0.13
N THR A 136 2.33 -14.53 -0.24
CA THR A 136 3.12 -15.22 0.80
C THR A 136 3.62 -14.32 1.92
N GLY A 137 3.51 -13.01 1.75
CA GLY A 137 4.00 -12.00 2.68
C GLY A 137 5.51 -11.74 2.64
N GLY A 138 6.30 -12.51 1.89
CA GLY A 138 7.75 -12.38 1.86
C GLY A 138 8.23 -10.98 1.48
N SER A 139 7.82 -10.49 0.31
CA SER A 139 8.24 -9.15 -0.18
C SER A 139 7.82 -8.03 0.76
N ALA A 140 6.63 -8.11 1.36
CA ALA A 140 6.15 -7.13 2.32
C ALA A 140 7.00 -7.11 3.60
N VAL A 141 7.28 -8.29 4.17
CA VAL A 141 8.13 -8.44 5.37
C VAL A 141 9.51 -7.83 5.11
N ASP A 142 10.14 -8.19 3.99
CA ASP A 142 11.51 -7.73 3.72
C ASP A 142 11.56 -6.24 3.39
N ALA A 143 10.59 -5.71 2.66
CA ALA A 143 10.48 -4.27 2.41
C ALA A 143 10.35 -3.49 3.73
N ILE A 144 9.53 -3.96 4.67
CA ILE A 144 9.36 -3.33 5.97
C ILE A 144 10.64 -3.45 6.82
N ASN A 145 11.33 -4.60 6.76
CA ASN A 145 12.64 -4.76 7.40
C ASN A 145 13.65 -3.72 6.90
N GLN A 146 13.70 -3.46 5.58
CA GLN A 146 14.58 -2.45 5.02
C GLN A 146 14.21 -1.03 5.46
N ILE A 147 12.91 -0.70 5.48
CA ILE A 147 12.46 0.60 5.97
C ILE A 147 12.86 0.79 7.44
N LYS A 148 12.68 -0.23 8.28
CA LYS A 148 13.10 -0.19 9.70
C LYS A 148 14.61 -0.04 9.86
N LYS A 149 15.42 -0.71 9.03
CA LYS A 149 16.88 -0.53 8.99
C LYS A 149 17.30 0.91 8.70
N HIS A 150 16.54 1.61 7.85
CA HIS A 150 16.76 3.03 7.54
C HIS A 150 16.16 4.00 8.57
N GLY A 151 15.61 3.48 9.67
CA GLY A 151 15.06 4.29 10.77
C GLY A 151 13.56 4.57 10.69
N GLY A 152 12.84 4.03 9.70
CA GLY A 152 11.38 4.15 9.59
C GLY A 152 10.68 3.49 10.80
N LYS A 153 9.72 4.21 11.40
CA LYS A 153 9.06 3.80 12.65
C LYS A 153 7.55 3.68 12.52
N ASN A 154 6.90 4.72 12.00
CA ASN A 154 5.44 4.75 11.85
C ASN A 154 5.07 4.19 10.47
N ILE A 155 4.87 2.87 10.40
CA ILE A 155 4.68 2.14 9.15
C ILE A 155 3.26 1.59 9.08
N LYS A 156 2.62 1.80 7.94
CA LYS A 156 1.35 1.20 7.54
C LYS A 156 1.57 0.41 6.26
N PHE A 157 0.96 -0.74 6.14
CA PHE A 157 0.96 -1.54 4.92
C PHE A 157 -0.42 -1.53 4.29
N MET A 158 -0.51 -1.30 2.99
CA MET A 158 -1.77 -1.31 2.22
C MET A 158 -1.69 -2.32 1.09
N CYS A 159 -2.72 -3.16 0.95
CA CYS A 159 -2.87 -4.05 -0.21
C CYS A 159 -4.33 -4.22 -0.60
N ILE A 160 -4.57 -4.42 -1.89
CA ILE A 160 -5.93 -4.59 -2.43
C ILE A 160 -6.46 -5.99 -2.11
N ILE A 161 -5.64 -7.03 -2.33
CA ILE A 161 -6.02 -8.42 -2.04
C ILE A 161 -4.92 -9.12 -1.25
N ALA A 162 -5.33 -9.82 -0.20
CA ALA A 162 -4.45 -10.64 0.61
C ALA A 162 -4.89 -12.11 0.66
N ALA A 163 -3.93 -13.00 0.85
CA ALA A 163 -4.17 -14.36 1.33
C ALA A 163 -4.03 -14.42 2.86
N PRO A 164 -4.77 -15.30 3.55
CA PRO A 164 -4.60 -15.49 4.99
C PRO A 164 -3.16 -15.78 5.40
N GLU A 165 -2.46 -16.61 4.64
CA GLU A 165 -1.07 -17.00 4.88
C GLU A 165 -0.11 -15.80 4.87
N GLY A 166 -0.33 -14.85 3.92
CA GLY A 166 0.46 -13.62 3.83
C GLY A 166 0.19 -12.67 5.00
N LEU A 167 -1.08 -12.56 5.40
CA LEU A 167 -1.48 -11.74 6.55
C LEU A 167 -0.90 -12.29 7.85
N GLU A 168 -1.00 -13.59 8.08
CA GLU A 168 -0.45 -14.25 9.27
C GLU A 168 1.06 -14.05 9.37
N ARG A 169 1.78 -14.22 8.26
CA ARG A 169 3.22 -14.00 8.20
C ARG A 169 3.58 -12.55 8.49
N LEU A 170 2.93 -11.60 7.82
CA LEU A 170 3.21 -10.18 7.99
C LEU A 170 2.90 -9.71 9.42
N HIS A 171 1.75 -10.12 9.97
CA HIS A 171 1.38 -9.82 11.36
C HIS A 171 2.36 -10.42 12.38
N LYS A 172 2.84 -11.64 12.15
CA LYS A 172 3.79 -12.31 13.04
C LYS A 172 5.15 -11.63 13.06
N GLU A 173 5.67 -11.25 11.90
CA GLU A 173 6.99 -10.62 11.76
C GLU A 173 6.97 -9.13 12.14
N HIS A 174 5.83 -8.46 11.93
CA HIS A 174 5.63 -7.04 12.19
C HIS A 174 4.31 -6.75 12.92
N PRO A 175 4.17 -7.16 14.19
CA PRO A 175 2.96 -6.92 14.98
C PRO A 175 2.74 -5.44 15.31
N ASP A 176 3.74 -4.62 15.10
CA ASP A 176 3.79 -3.18 15.43
C ASP A 176 3.30 -2.27 14.31
N ILE A 177 2.93 -2.82 13.14
CA ILE A 177 2.41 -2.03 12.02
C ILE A 177 0.90 -2.19 11.87
N GLN A 178 0.25 -1.21 11.23
CA GLN A 178 -1.14 -1.33 10.79
C GLN A 178 -1.20 -1.90 9.37
N ILE A 179 -2.11 -2.84 9.13
CA ILE A 179 -2.29 -3.50 7.84
C ILE A 179 -3.70 -3.21 7.33
N TYR A 180 -3.80 -2.62 6.14
CA TYR A 180 -5.06 -2.27 5.48
C TYR A 180 -5.23 -3.14 4.24
N VAL A 181 -6.40 -3.79 4.12
CA VAL A 181 -6.66 -4.81 3.11
C VAL A 181 -8.01 -4.60 2.47
N GLY A 182 -8.07 -4.45 1.16
CA GLY A 182 -9.32 -4.33 0.41
C GLY A 182 -10.18 -5.58 0.51
N HIS A 183 -9.58 -6.76 0.37
CA HIS A 183 -10.27 -8.05 0.49
C HIS A 183 -9.31 -9.17 0.85
N VAL A 184 -9.77 -10.09 1.68
CA VAL A 184 -9.02 -11.33 2.01
C VAL A 184 -9.62 -12.49 1.22
N ASP A 185 -8.83 -13.08 0.34
CA ASP A 185 -9.21 -14.24 -0.44
C ASP A 185 -9.03 -15.56 0.34
N ARG A 186 -9.46 -16.67 -0.28
CA ARG A 186 -9.61 -17.94 0.44
C ARG A 186 -8.29 -18.55 0.90
N GLN A 187 -7.28 -18.64 -0.01
CA GLN A 187 -5.99 -19.30 0.25
C GLN A 187 -5.02 -19.12 -0.90
N LEU A 188 -3.77 -19.54 -0.74
CA LEU A 188 -2.81 -19.74 -1.82
C LEU A 188 -3.01 -21.10 -2.51
N ASN A 189 -2.71 -21.19 -3.82
CA ASN A 189 -2.58 -22.44 -4.52
C ASN A 189 -1.15 -22.99 -4.45
N GLU A 190 -0.91 -24.17 -5.09
CA GLU A 190 0.39 -24.83 -5.12
C GLU A 190 1.52 -23.98 -5.71
N ASN A 191 1.20 -23.01 -6.56
CA ASN A 191 2.14 -22.08 -7.17
C ASN A 191 2.23 -20.72 -6.43
N ALA A 192 1.72 -20.67 -5.20
CA ALA A 192 1.68 -19.46 -4.37
C ALA A 192 0.86 -18.29 -4.96
N TYR A 193 -0.10 -18.56 -5.85
CA TYR A 193 -1.09 -17.58 -6.28
C TYR A 193 -2.28 -17.57 -5.33
N ILE A 194 -2.78 -16.38 -5.04
CA ILE A 194 -4.01 -16.20 -4.26
C ILE A 194 -5.20 -16.73 -5.07
N CYS A 195 -6.15 -17.42 -4.44
CA CYS A 195 -7.35 -17.97 -5.06
C CYS A 195 -8.63 -17.40 -4.44
N PRO A 196 -9.58 -16.94 -5.30
CA PRO A 196 -9.67 -16.99 -6.78
C PRO A 196 -8.93 -15.89 -7.53
N VAL A 197 -8.50 -14.91 -6.89
CA VAL A 197 -7.78 -13.67 -7.22
C VAL A 197 -7.99 -13.08 -8.65
N LEU A 198 -6.95 -12.46 -9.22
CA LEU A 198 -7.02 -11.65 -10.45
C LEU A 198 -5.85 -11.90 -11.43
N GLY A 199 -5.00 -12.91 -11.14
CA GLY A 199 -3.77 -13.17 -11.91
C GLY A 199 -2.58 -12.37 -11.38
N ASP A 200 -1.61 -12.05 -12.25
CA ASP A 200 -0.47 -11.20 -11.90
C ASP A 200 -0.85 -9.72 -12.00
N ALA A 201 -0.86 -9.03 -10.86
CA ALA A 201 -1.24 -7.63 -10.80
C ALA A 201 -0.26 -6.72 -11.58
N GLY A 202 1.05 -7.00 -11.49
CA GLY A 202 2.07 -6.23 -12.20
C GLY A 202 1.90 -6.31 -13.71
N ASP A 203 1.73 -7.51 -14.24
CA ASP A 203 1.51 -7.70 -15.67
C ASP A 203 0.20 -7.04 -16.14
N ARG A 204 -0.86 -7.12 -15.36
CA ARG A 204 -2.14 -6.46 -15.68
C ARG A 204 -2.06 -4.94 -15.61
N ILE A 205 -1.32 -4.38 -14.63
CA ILE A 205 -1.10 -2.93 -14.51
C ILE A 205 -0.27 -2.41 -15.68
N PHE A 206 0.78 -3.12 -16.09
CA PHE A 206 1.75 -2.63 -17.06
C PHE A 206 1.54 -3.17 -18.48
N GLY A 207 0.68 -4.16 -18.66
CA GLY A 207 0.41 -4.75 -19.97
C GLY A 207 1.62 -5.53 -20.50
N THR A 208 2.34 -6.24 -19.62
CA THR A 208 3.58 -6.96 -19.98
C THR A 208 3.34 -8.41 -20.41
N LYS A 209 2.12 -8.88 -20.42
CA LYS A 209 1.66 -10.17 -21.02
C LYS A 209 0.34 -10.00 -21.71
#